data_33b81bca9709a6d65dcb212dfdd4ec7b
#
_entry.id   33b81bca9709a6d65dcb212dfdd4ec7b
#
_cell.length_a   1.000
_cell.length_b   1.000
_cell.length_c   1.000
_cell.angle_alpha   90.00
_cell.angle_beta   90.00
_cell.angle_gamma   90.00
#
_symmetry.space_group_name_H-M   'P 1'
#
loop_
_entity.id
_entity.type
_entity.pdbx_description
1 polymer ?
#
loop_
_entity_poly.entity_id
_entity_poly.type
_entity_poly.pdbx_seq_one_letter_code
_entity_poly.pdbx_strand_id
1 'polypeptide(L)'
;MLLAGDAAHIHPPTGGQGLNLGVQDAFNLGWKLAAQIRGWAPETLLDTYQAERHPVAKDVLDNTRAQMELLSTEPGPRAVRRLLTELMDFDEVNRYLVEKITAIGIRYDFGEGPDLLGRRMRDIGLKRARLYSLMHGGRGLLLDQTGRLTVAGWVGRVDHVIDVSEELDVPAVLLRPDGHVAWIGDEQQELLHQLPRWFGTAD
;
A
#
# COMPACT_ATOMS: atom_id res chain seq x y z
N MET A 1 -21.70 -2.69 -6.25
CA MET A 1 -21.74 -2.49 -4.76
C MET A 1 -20.31 -2.69 -4.26
N LEU A 2 -19.81 -1.80 -3.41
CA LEU A 2 -18.46 -1.89 -2.81
C LEU A 2 -18.63 -2.08 -1.30
N LEU A 3 -17.83 -2.98 -0.72
CA LEU A 3 -17.82 -3.30 0.71
C LEU A 3 -16.43 -2.95 1.29
N ALA A 4 -16.38 -2.49 2.53
CA ALA A 4 -15.13 -2.15 3.23
C ALA A 4 -15.24 -2.48 4.72
N GLY A 5 -14.11 -2.74 5.36
CA GLY A 5 -14.06 -3.06 6.78
C GLY A 5 -14.85 -4.32 7.14
N ASP A 6 -15.47 -4.34 8.30
CA ASP A 6 -16.23 -5.50 8.82
C ASP A 6 -17.36 -5.95 7.90
N ALA A 7 -17.92 -5.06 7.08
CA ALA A 7 -18.92 -5.44 6.08
C ALA A 7 -18.35 -6.37 4.98
N ALA A 8 -17.03 -6.33 4.75
CA ALA A 8 -16.36 -7.15 3.75
C ALA A 8 -15.68 -8.38 4.37
N HIS A 9 -15.16 -8.27 5.61
CA HIS A 9 -14.22 -9.28 6.14
C HIS A 9 -14.26 -9.40 7.68
N ILE A 10 -15.46 -9.43 8.27
CA ILE A 10 -15.59 -9.64 9.73
C ILE A 10 -14.89 -10.92 10.18
N HIS A 11 -14.10 -10.83 11.24
CA HIS A 11 -13.31 -11.94 11.78
C HIS A 11 -13.06 -11.77 13.29
N PRO A 12 -12.66 -12.81 14.02
CA PRO A 12 -12.29 -12.72 15.42
C PRO A 12 -11.15 -11.70 15.64
N PRO A 13 -11.13 -11.00 16.79
CA PRO A 13 -10.16 -9.92 17.06
C PRO A 13 -8.73 -10.41 17.37
N THR A 14 -8.43 -11.67 17.04
CA THR A 14 -7.08 -12.24 17.22
C THR A 14 -6.06 -11.47 16.37
N GLY A 15 -4.95 -11.07 17.01
CA GLY A 15 -3.91 -10.26 16.35
C GLY A 15 -4.24 -8.78 16.14
N GLY A 16 -5.46 -8.31 16.50
CA GLY A 16 -5.82 -6.88 16.47
C GLY A 16 -5.85 -6.22 15.09
N GLN A 17 -5.96 -6.99 13.99
CA GLN A 17 -5.78 -6.50 12.62
C GLN A 17 -7.02 -5.85 12.00
N GLY A 18 -8.24 -6.10 12.54
CA GLY A 18 -9.50 -5.71 11.90
C GLY A 18 -9.63 -4.21 11.64
N LEU A 19 -9.37 -3.37 12.64
CA LEU A 19 -9.43 -1.93 12.47
C LEU A 19 -8.45 -1.43 11.39
N ASN A 20 -7.21 -1.92 11.44
CA ASN A 20 -6.18 -1.51 10.48
C ASN A 20 -6.54 -1.94 9.05
N LEU A 21 -7.09 -3.13 8.89
CA LEU A 21 -7.57 -3.63 7.59
C LEU A 21 -8.69 -2.73 7.04
N GLY A 22 -9.67 -2.37 7.86
CA GLY A 22 -10.76 -1.46 7.46
C GLY A 22 -10.29 -0.04 7.16
N VAL A 23 -9.33 0.49 7.92
CA VAL A 23 -8.70 1.80 7.63
C VAL A 23 -8.00 1.76 6.28
N GLN A 24 -7.27 0.69 5.98
CA GLN A 24 -6.60 0.56 4.68
C GLN A 24 -7.59 0.43 3.52
N ASP A 25 -8.73 -0.27 3.72
CA ASP A 25 -9.81 -0.29 2.73
C ASP A 25 -10.34 1.12 2.46
N ALA A 26 -10.60 1.89 3.52
CA ALA A 26 -11.10 3.25 3.41
C ALA A 26 -10.12 4.17 2.67
N PHE A 27 -8.82 4.05 2.95
CA PHE A 27 -7.79 4.81 2.23
C PHE A 27 -7.72 4.41 0.75
N ASN A 28 -7.68 3.11 0.46
CA ASN A 28 -7.62 2.59 -0.90
C ASN A 28 -8.85 2.97 -1.73
N LEU A 29 -10.05 2.85 -1.15
CA LEU A 29 -11.31 3.12 -1.83
C LEU A 29 -11.61 4.63 -1.93
N GLY A 30 -11.31 5.39 -0.88
CA GLY A 30 -11.75 6.78 -0.74
C GLY A 30 -11.26 7.69 -1.87
N TRP A 31 -9.95 7.63 -2.20
CA TRP A 31 -9.41 8.45 -3.29
C TRP A 31 -9.92 8.00 -4.68
N LYS A 32 -10.17 6.70 -4.89
CA LYS A 32 -10.71 6.15 -6.14
C LYS A 32 -12.16 6.62 -6.36
N LEU A 33 -12.97 6.62 -5.30
CA LEU A 33 -14.32 7.18 -5.34
C LEU A 33 -14.29 8.69 -5.59
N ALA A 34 -13.39 9.42 -4.95
CA ALA A 34 -13.23 10.86 -5.18
C ALA A 34 -12.84 11.16 -6.63
N ALA A 35 -11.95 10.35 -7.20
CA ALA A 35 -11.56 10.44 -8.62
C ALA A 35 -12.74 10.21 -9.55
N GLN A 36 -13.56 9.18 -9.27
CA GLN A 36 -14.75 8.86 -10.03
C GLN A 36 -15.79 9.99 -9.99
N ILE A 37 -16.07 10.52 -8.81
CA ILE A 37 -17.03 11.63 -8.62
C ILE A 37 -16.56 12.89 -9.35
N ARG A 38 -15.26 13.14 -9.36
CA ARG A 38 -14.65 14.30 -10.03
C ARG A 38 -14.49 14.10 -11.55
N GLY A 39 -14.80 12.93 -12.07
CA GLY A 39 -14.84 12.64 -13.50
C GLY A 39 -13.49 12.44 -14.19
N TRP A 40 -12.39 12.29 -13.42
CA TRP A 40 -11.06 12.05 -14.00
C TRP A 40 -10.55 10.60 -13.82
N ALA A 41 -11.30 9.76 -13.11
CA ALA A 41 -10.89 8.37 -12.89
C ALA A 41 -10.82 7.59 -14.21
N PRO A 42 -9.76 6.81 -14.46
CA PRO A 42 -9.79 5.78 -15.49
C PRO A 42 -10.95 4.80 -15.25
N GLU A 43 -11.54 4.25 -16.31
CA GLU A 43 -12.69 3.32 -16.22
C GLU A 43 -12.40 2.13 -15.27
N THR A 44 -11.17 1.62 -15.28
CA THR A 44 -10.75 0.46 -14.50
C THR A 44 -10.31 0.78 -13.06
N LEU A 45 -10.27 2.06 -12.66
CA LEU A 45 -9.70 2.45 -11.37
C LEU A 45 -10.42 1.81 -10.18
N LEU A 46 -11.74 1.77 -10.20
CA LEU A 46 -12.53 1.16 -9.11
C LEU A 46 -12.39 -0.36 -9.05
N ASP A 47 -12.15 -1.03 -10.18
CA ASP A 47 -11.93 -2.47 -10.22
C ASP A 47 -10.64 -2.88 -9.49
N THR A 48 -9.65 -1.97 -9.47
CA THR A 48 -8.42 -2.19 -8.72
C THR A 48 -8.65 -2.30 -7.21
N TYR A 49 -9.74 -1.76 -6.68
CA TYR A 49 -10.08 -1.92 -5.25
C TYR A 49 -10.23 -3.40 -4.87
N GLN A 50 -11.03 -4.13 -5.63
CA GLN A 50 -11.21 -5.57 -5.41
C GLN A 50 -9.91 -6.35 -5.62
N ALA A 51 -9.19 -6.06 -6.70
CA ALA A 51 -7.94 -6.75 -7.03
C ALA A 51 -6.85 -6.53 -5.97
N GLU A 52 -6.79 -5.36 -5.37
CA GLU A 52 -5.79 -4.99 -4.36
C GLU A 52 -6.20 -5.44 -2.95
N ARG A 53 -7.48 -5.27 -2.55
CA ARG A 53 -7.89 -5.46 -1.16
C ARG A 53 -8.38 -6.87 -0.83
N HIS A 54 -9.01 -7.57 -1.77
CA HIS A 54 -9.50 -8.93 -1.52
C HIS A 54 -8.38 -9.93 -1.18
N PRO A 55 -7.21 -9.97 -1.86
CA PRO A 55 -6.11 -10.84 -1.46
C PRO A 55 -5.58 -10.55 -0.05
N VAL A 56 -5.47 -9.26 0.31
CA VAL A 56 -5.03 -8.83 1.64
C VAL A 56 -6.04 -9.29 2.71
N ALA A 57 -7.32 -9.06 2.49
CA ALA A 57 -8.37 -9.50 3.41
C ALA A 57 -8.38 -11.03 3.59
N LYS A 58 -8.23 -11.78 2.49
CA LYS A 58 -8.12 -13.24 2.52
C LYS A 58 -6.94 -13.71 3.38
N ASP A 59 -5.76 -13.09 3.20
CA ASP A 59 -4.57 -13.45 3.97
C ASP A 59 -4.74 -13.15 5.47
N VAL A 60 -5.38 -12.03 5.81
CA VAL A 60 -5.72 -11.70 7.22
C VAL A 60 -6.70 -12.72 7.80
N LEU A 61 -7.73 -13.11 7.06
CA LEU A 61 -8.69 -14.12 7.51
C LEU A 61 -8.02 -15.48 7.74
N ASP A 62 -7.14 -15.92 6.86
CA ASP A 62 -6.42 -17.18 6.99
C ASP A 62 -5.44 -17.13 8.17
N ASN A 63 -4.73 -16.01 8.37
CA ASN A 63 -3.87 -15.78 9.53
C ASN A 63 -4.65 -15.80 10.84
N THR A 64 -5.83 -15.17 10.87
CA THR A 64 -6.68 -15.13 12.06
C THR A 64 -7.21 -16.53 12.42
N ARG A 65 -7.60 -17.33 11.40
CA ARG A 65 -7.98 -18.73 11.61
C ARG A 65 -6.84 -19.56 12.20
N ALA A 66 -5.62 -19.40 11.67
CA ALA A 66 -4.45 -20.08 12.21
C ALA A 66 -4.18 -19.68 13.66
N GLN A 67 -4.30 -18.40 14.00
CA GLN A 67 -4.15 -17.92 15.38
C GLN A 67 -5.22 -18.51 16.32
N MET A 68 -6.46 -18.65 15.86
CA MET A 68 -7.53 -19.27 16.64
C MET A 68 -7.22 -20.74 16.97
N GLU A 69 -6.68 -21.50 16.02
CA GLU A 69 -6.24 -22.88 16.25
C GLU A 69 -5.13 -22.94 17.32
N LEU A 70 -4.23 -21.99 17.34
CA LEU A 70 -3.16 -21.91 18.33
C LEU A 70 -3.66 -21.56 19.75
N LEU A 71 -4.87 -21.03 19.92
CA LEU A 71 -5.46 -20.79 21.23
C LEU A 71 -6.00 -22.07 21.87
N SER A 72 -6.19 -23.14 21.11
CA SER A 72 -6.66 -24.43 21.63
C SER A 72 -5.71 -25.01 22.69
N THR A 73 -6.28 -25.61 23.71
CA THR A 73 -5.56 -26.31 24.79
C THR A 73 -5.28 -27.77 24.51
N GLU A 74 -5.77 -28.29 23.38
CA GLU A 74 -5.57 -29.66 22.94
C GLU A 74 -4.07 -29.99 22.71
N PRO A 75 -3.64 -31.25 22.85
CA PRO A 75 -2.23 -31.63 22.73
C PRO A 75 -1.60 -31.26 21.38
N GLY A 76 -2.33 -31.44 20.26
CA GLY A 76 -1.86 -31.14 18.91
C GLY A 76 -1.53 -29.65 18.72
N PRO A 77 -2.51 -28.72 18.85
CA PRO A 77 -2.27 -27.29 18.79
C PRO A 77 -1.18 -26.79 19.76
N ARG A 78 -1.10 -27.35 20.96
CA ARG A 78 -0.03 -27.02 21.91
C ARG A 78 1.36 -27.40 21.40
N ALA A 79 1.48 -28.55 20.73
CA ALA A 79 2.75 -28.98 20.12
C ALA A 79 3.13 -28.05 18.95
N VAL A 80 2.17 -27.71 18.09
CA VAL A 80 2.38 -26.73 16.98
C VAL A 80 2.80 -25.37 17.52
N ARG A 81 2.16 -24.86 18.57
CA ARG A 81 2.53 -23.60 19.20
C ARG A 81 3.96 -23.59 19.71
N ARG A 82 4.42 -24.69 20.36
CA ARG A 82 5.82 -24.80 20.81
C ARG A 82 6.79 -24.73 19.64
N LEU A 83 6.53 -25.51 18.58
CA LEU A 83 7.35 -25.49 17.37
C LEU A 83 7.41 -24.09 16.75
N LEU A 84 6.28 -23.38 16.64
CA LEU A 84 6.26 -22.00 16.14
C LEU A 84 7.04 -21.05 17.04
N THR A 85 6.97 -21.23 18.38
CA THR A 85 7.75 -20.41 19.32
C THR A 85 9.25 -20.61 19.10
N GLU A 86 9.70 -21.86 18.90
CA GLU A 86 11.11 -22.17 18.56
C GLU A 86 11.52 -21.54 17.21
N LEU A 87 10.62 -21.58 16.21
CA LEU A 87 10.89 -20.95 14.90
C LEU A 87 10.97 -19.43 14.96
N MET A 88 10.28 -18.77 15.92
CA MET A 88 10.34 -17.32 16.09
C MET A 88 11.69 -16.81 16.62
N ASP A 89 12.57 -17.71 17.09
CA ASP A 89 13.95 -17.36 17.44
C ASP A 89 14.82 -17.07 16.20
N PHE A 90 14.36 -17.45 15.00
CA PHE A 90 15.00 -17.06 13.74
C PHE A 90 14.55 -15.67 13.30
N ASP A 91 15.48 -14.77 13.05
CA ASP A 91 15.20 -13.38 12.70
C ASP A 91 14.30 -13.22 11.46
N GLU A 92 14.48 -14.05 10.44
CA GLU A 92 13.67 -14.02 9.23
C GLU A 92 12.22 -14.40 9.51
N VAL A 93 11.99 -15.43 10.34
CA VAL A 93 10.63 -15.88 10.71
C VAL A 93 9.95 -14.80 11.55
N ASN A 94 10.65 -14.27 12.54
CA ASN A 94 10.13 -13.21 13.39
C ASN A 94 9.75 -11.98 12.56
N ARG A 95 10.65 -11.50 11.71
CA ARG A 95 10.40 -10.37 10.81
C ARG A 95 9.18 -10.61 9.90
N TYR A 96 9.09 -11.78 9.27
CA TYR A 96 7.95 -12.15 8.43
C TYR A 96 6.62 -12.08 9.21
N LEU A 97 6.57 -12.64 10.41
CA LEU A 97 5.36 -12.63 11.25
C LEU A 97 4.99 -11.21 11.72
N VAL A 98 5.98 -10.41 12.09
CA VAL A 98 5.77 -9.00 12.46
C VAL A 98 5.21 -8.19 11.28
N GLU A 99 5.80 -8.31 10.10
CA GLU A 99 5.32 -7.61 8.89
C GLU A 99 3.89 -8.04 8.53
N LYS A 100 3.58 -9.34 8.67
CA LYS A 100 2.25 -9.89 8.41
C LYS A 100 1.21 -9.37 9.40
N ILE A 101 1.51 -9.33 10.70
CA ILE A 101 0.58 -8.86 11.75
C ILE A 101 0.39 -7.34 11.69
N THR A 102 1.45 -6.59 11.42
CA THR A 102 1.40 -5.12 11.36
C THR A 102 0.88 -4.58 10.04
N ALA A 103 0.72 -5.46 9.04
CA ALA A 103 0.28 -5.10 7.68
C ALA A 103 1.21 -4.09 6.96
N ILE A 104 2.46 -3.94 7.40
CA ILE A 104 3.46 -3.10 6.72
C ILE A 104 4.10 -3.82 5.51
N GLY A 105 4.01 -5.14 5.47
CA GLY A 105 4.50 -5.97 4.36
C GLY A 105 3.58 -6.01 3.13
N ILE A 106 2.43 -5.33 3.15
CA ILE A 106 1.48 -5.35 2.03
C ILE A 106 2.12 -4.77 0.78
N ARG A 107 2.04 -5.54 -0.31
CA ARG A 107 2.45 -5.14 -1.65
C ARG A 107 1.32 -5.45 -2.62
N TYR A 108 0.86 -4.44 -3.36
CA TYR A 108 -0.09 -4.64 -4.46
C TYR A 108 0.64 -5.06 -5.73
N ASP A 109 -0.01 -5.87 -6.55
CA ASP A 109 0.53 -6.28 -7.84
C ASP A 109 0.34 -5.16 -8.87
N PHE A 110 1.39 -4.37 -9.08
CA PHE A 110 1.42 -3.33 -10.11
C PHE A 110 2.23 -3.76 -11.34
N GLY A 111 2.66 -5.02 -11.38
CA GLY A 111 3.51 -5.60 -12.41
C GLY A 111 4.94 -5.84 -11.93
N GLU A 112 5.81 -6.19 -12.89
CA GLU A 112 7.23 -6.42 -12.62
C GLU A 112 7.95 -5.11 -12.29
N GLY A 113 8.90 -5.17 -11.34
CA GLY A 113 9.67 -4.01 -10.95
C GLY A 113 10.39 -4.20 -9.60
N PRO A 114 11.08 -3.15 -9.12
CA PRO A 114 11.77 -3.16 -7.83
C PRO A 114 10.84 -3.53 -6.67
N ASP A 115 11.39 -4.05 -5.58
CA ASP A 115 10.63 -4.50 -4.41
C ASP A 115 9.70 -3.39 -3.82
N LEU A 116 10.11 -2.15 -3.93
CA LEU A 116 9.34 -0.99 -3.47
C LEU A 116 8.06 -0.75 -4.30
N LEU A 117 7.98 -1.21 -5.55
CA LEU A 117 6.80 -1.05 -6.40
C LEU A 117 5.59 -1.79 -5.79
N GLY A 118 4.46 -1.10 -5.68
CA GLY A 118 3.23 -1.62 -5.06
C GLY A 118 3.22 -1.61 -3.54
N ARG A 119 4.35 -1.31 -2.87
CA ARG A 119 4.40 -1.13 -1.41
C ARG A 119 3.95 0.27 -1.01
N ARG A 120 3.43 0.39 0.19
CA ARG A 120 3.22 1.70 0.80
C ARG A 120 4.56 2.31 1.16
N MET A 121 4.81 3.52 0.67
CA MET A 121 6.01 4.26 1.03
C MET A 121 6.00 4.60 2.52
N ARG A 122 7.13 4.43 3.21
CA ARG A 122 7.28 4.90 4.59
C ARG A 122 7.46 6.42 4.62
N ASP A 123 7.21 7.02 5.78
CA ASP A 123 7.47 8.45 5.97
C ASP A 123 8.97 8.70 6.09
N ILE A 124 9.59 9.18 5.01
CA ILE A 124 11.01 9.48 4.94
C ILE A 124 11.30 10.97 5.14
N GLY A 125 12.50 11.28 5.62
CA GLY A 125 13.02 12.65 5.70
C GLY A 125 13.43 13.14 4.32
N LEU A 126 12.97 14.32 3.94
CA LEU A 126 13.44 15.10 2.79
C LEU A 126 14.26 16.28 3.30
N LYS A 127 14.97 17.00 2.44
CA LYS A 127 15.73 18.18 2.86
C LYS A 127 14.84 19.28 3.47
N ARG A 128 13.61 19.43 2.98
CA ARG A 128 12.71 20.54 3.34
C ARG A 128 11.53 20.14 4.20
N ALA A 129 11.17 18.84 4.23
CA ALA A 129 9.97 18.35 4.91
C ALA A 129 10.07 16.85 5.19
N ARG A 130 9.02 16.29 5.79
CA ARG A 130 8.77 14.84 5.76
C ARG A 130 7.78 14.51 4.65
N LEU A 131 7.96 13.35 4.03
CA LEU A 131 7.18 12.94 2.86
C LEU A 131 5.67 12.99 3.12
N TYR A 132 5.22 12.44 4.24
CA TYR A 132 3.78 12.38 4.54
C TYR A 132 3.16 13.75 4.79
N SER A 133 3.93 14.73 5.25
CA SER A 133 3.42 16.10 5.40
C SER A 133 3.04 16.75 4.06
N LEU A 134 3.57 16.25 2.95
CA LEU A 134 3.28 16.73 1.61
C LEU A 134 2.05 16.03 0.98
N MET A 135 1.53 14.96 1.60
CA MET A 135 0.43 14.15 1.07
C MET A 135 -0.95 14.49 1.65
N HIS A 136 -1.06 15.48 2.52
CA HIS A 136 -2.33 15.85 3.19
C HIS A 136 -3.41 16.33 2.22
N GLY A 137 -3.03 16.76 1.01
CA GLY A 137 -3.97 17.19 -0.04
C GLY A 137 -4.79 16.08 -0.69
N GLY A 138 -4.49 14.79 -0.39
CA GLY A 138 -5.17 13.64 -0.98
C GLY A 138 -4.95 13.50 -2.48
N ARG A 139 -3.87 14.09 -3.01
CA ARG A 139 -3.40 13.96 -4.39
C ARG A 139 -2.28 12.94 -4.49
N GLY A 140 -2.00 12.46 -5.71
CA GLY A 140 -0.75 11.74 -5.97
C GLY A 140 0.45 12.65 -5.74
N LEU A 141 1.62 12.07 -5.59
CA LEU A 141 2.87 12.81 -5.40
C LEU A 141 3.98 12.21 -6.25
N LEU A 142 4.61 13.00 -7.10
CA LEU A 142 5.89 12.68 -7.73
C LEU A 142 7.00 13.28 -6.89
N LEU A 143 7.78 12.43 -6.21
CA LEU A 143 9.06 12.84 -5.61
C LEU A 143 10.15 12.63 -6.66
N ASP A 144 10.70 13.72 -7.17
CA ASP A 144 11.72 13.75 -8.21
C ASP A 144 13.06 14.24 -7.62
N GLN A 145 13.98 13.32 -7.38
CA GLN A 145 15.31 13.65 -6.87
C GLN A 145 16.25 14.19 -7.96
N THR A 146 15.86 14.06 -9.22
CA THR A 146 16.66 14.48 -10.38
C THR A 146 16.34 15.91 -10.86
N GLY A 147 15.11 16.38 -10.61
CA GLY A 147 14.59 17.65 -11.11
C GLY A 147 14.37 17.68 -12.62
N ARG A 148 14.30 16.51 -13.28
CA ARG A 148 14.20 16.40 -14.75
C ARG A 148 12.82 15.98 -15.25
N LEU A 149 11.92 15.56 -14.37
CA LEU A 149 10.62 15.05 -14.72
C LEU A 149 9.55 16.14 -14.74
N THR A 150 8.41 15.85 -15.35
CA THR A 150 7.24 16.72 -15.34
C THR A 150 5.93 15.94 -15.31
N VAL A 151 4.93 16.51 -14.64
CA VAL A 151 3.54 16.05 -14.59
C VAL A 151 2.57 17.13 -15.08
N ALA A 152 3.00 17.98 -16.01
CA ALA A 152 2.28 19.20 -16.42
C ALA A 152 0.80 18.97 -16.74
N GLY A 153 0.44 17.85 -17.39
CA GLY A 153 -0.96 17.51 -17.69
C GLY A 153 -1.76 16.94 -16.51
N TRP A 154 -1.19 16.84 -15.29
CA TRP A 154 -1.83 16.28 -14.10
C TRP A 154 -1.69 17.16 -12.85
N VAL A 155 -1.37 18.44 -13.01
CA VAL A 155 -1.09 19.39 -11.89
C VAL A 155 -2.23 19.45 -10.86
N GLY A 156 -3.47 19.26 -11.27
CA GLY A 156 -4.62 19.22 -10.34
C GLY A 156 -4.75 17.90 -9.56
N ARG A 157 -4.02 16.84 -9.93
CA ARG A 157 -4.17 15.46 -9.45
C ARG A 157 -2.90 14.89 -8.85
N VAL A 158 -1.73 15.41 -9.24
CA VAL A 158 -0.40 14.97 -8.80
C VAL A 158 0.43 16.18 -8.41
N ASP A 159 0.92 16.18 -7.17
CA ASP A 159 1.90 17.17 -6.71
C ASP A 159 3.29 16.76 -7.17
N HIS A 160 4.05 17.69 -7.75
CA HIS A 160 5.44 17.47 -8.15
C HIS A 160 6.38 18.11 -7.13
N VAL A 161 7.17 17.29 -6.47
CA VAL A 161 8.12 17.71 -5.43
C VAL A 161 9.54 17.38 -5.88
N ILE A 162 10.33 18.41 -6.13
CA ILE A 162 11.76 18.30 -6.41
C ILE A 162 12.49 18.44 -5.07
N ASP A 163 12.90 17.30 -4.51
CA ASP A 163 13.66 17.23 -3.25
C ASP A 163 14.44 15.91 -3.20
N VAL A 164 15.34 15.75 -2.26
CA VAL A 164 16.17 14.55 -2.10
C VAL A 164 16.05 13.99 -0.69
N SER A 165 16.24 12.67 -0.60
CA SER A 165 16.27 11.93 0.66
C SER A 165 17.46 10.97 0.68
N GLU A 166 18.20 10.95 1.78
CA GLU A 166 19.25 9.94 2.02
C GLU A 166 18.66 8.54 2.34
N GLU A 167 17.34 8.48 2.63
CA GLU A 167 16.62 7.25 2.93
C GLU A 167 16.03 6.56 1.68
N LEU A 168 16.20 7.15 0.48
CA LEU A 168 15.62 6.67 -0.76
C LEU A 168 16.67 6.59 -1.88
N ASP A 169 17.06 5.36 -2.23
CA ASP A 169 18.07 5.07 -3.26
C ASP A 169 17.42 4.78 -4.62
N VAL A 170 16.58 5.70 -5.09
CA VAL A 170 16.01 5.67 -6.46
C VAL A 170 15.83 7.10 -6.98
N PRO A 171 15.91 7.32 -8.31
CA PRO A 171 15.92 8.68 -8.88
C PRO A 171 14.60 9.42 -8.70
N ALA A 172 13.46 8.72 -8.83
CA ALA A 172 12.15 9.29 -8.54
C ALA A 172 11.13 8.20 -8.22
N VAL A 173 10.05 8.58 -7.52
CA VAL A 173 8.91 7.73 -7.23
C VAL A 173 7.60 8.47 -7.46
N LEU A 174 6.64 7.81 -8.10
CA LEU A 174 5.25 8.28 -8.17
C LEU A 174 4.44 7.57 -7.10
N LEU A 175 3.83 8.35 -6.22
CA LEU A 175 2.94 7.85 -5.16
C LEU A 175 1.48 8.11 -5.53
N ARG A 176 0.63 7.12 -5.26
CA ARG A 176 -0.82 7.28 -5.27
C ARG A 176 -1.26 8.06 -4.01
N PRO A 177 -2.49 8.60 -3.99
CA PRO A 177 -3.02 9.30 -2.81
C PRO A 177 -3.05 8.47 -1.53
N ASP A 178 -3.11 7.13 -1.65
CA ASP A 178 -3.04 6.18 -0.52
C ASP A 178 -1.61 5.82 -0.10
N GLY A 179 -0.60 6.47 -0.69
CA GLY A 179 0.82 6.33 -0.35
C GLY A 179 1.51 5.12 -0.97
N HIS A 180 0.85 4.36 -1.86
CA HIS A 180 1.50 3.25 -2.54
C HIS A 180 2.34 3.72 -3.73
N VAL A 181 3.52 3.12 -3.87
CA VAL A 181 4.45 3.42 -4.98
C VAL A 181 3.90 2.83 -6.27
N ALA A 182 3.53 3.72 -7.19
CA ALA A 182 2.93 3.38 -8.47
C ALA A 182 3.94 3.28 -9.62
N TRP A 183 5.08 3.94 -9.49
CA TRP A 183 6.18 3.90 -10.45
C TRP A 183 7.49 4.36 -9.80
N ILE A 184 8.60 3.85 -10.34
CA ILE A 184 9.98 4.15 -9.94
C ILE A 184 10.82 4.28 -11.20
N GLY A 185 11.58 5.36 -11.33
CA GLY A 185 12.47 5.55 -12.47
C GLY A 185 12.91 7.00 -12.65
N ASP A 186 13.52 7.30 -13.79
CA ASP A 186 13.93 8.65 -14.19
C ASP A 186 13.61 8.96 -15.66
N GLU A 187 12.91 8.04 -16.34
CA GLU A 187 12.54 8.19 -17.73
C GLU A 187 11.15 8.84 -17.87
N GLN A 188 11.12 10.04 -18.46
CA GLN A 188 9.89 10.82 -18.64
C GLN A 188 8.80 10.06 -19.41
N GLN A 189 9.16 9.28 -20.43
CA GLN A 189 8.19 8.54 -21.24
C GLN A 189 7.53 7.40 -20.44
N GLU A 190 8.27 6.72 -19.59
CA GLU A 190 7.72 5.69 -18.71
C GLU A 190 6.76 6.30 -17.69
N LEU A 191 7.12 7.44 -17.09
CA LEU A 191 6.23 8.16 -16.18
C LEU A 191 4.92 8.53 -16.88
N LEU A 192 4.99 9.06 -18.11
CA LEU A 192 3.81 9.44 -18.92
C LEU A 192 2.92 8.25 -19.26
N HIS A 193 3.45 7.03 -19.36
CA HIS A 193 2.66 5.81 -19.54
C HIS A 193 1.96 5.37 -18.25
N GLN A 194 2.52 5.67 -17.06
CA GLN A 194 1.94 5.28 -15.77
C GLN A 194 0.88 6.27 -15.26
N LEU A 195 1.04 7.55 -15.53
CA LEU A 195 0.12 8.60 -15.07
C LEU A 195 -1.34 8.35 -15.46
N PRO A 196 -1.67 8.02 -16.72
CA PRO A 196 -3.06 7.75 -17.11
C PRO A 196 -3.68 6.56 -16.40
N ARG A 197 -2.89 5.54 -16.02
CA ARG A 197 -3.37 4.34 -15.34
C ARG A 197 -4.02 4.68 -13.99
N TRP A 198 -3.51 5.68 -13.30
CA TRP A 198 -3.93 6.04 -11.95
C TRP A 198 -4.68 7.36 -11.86
N PHE A 199 -4.35 8.30 -12.73
CA PHE A 199 -4.81 9.69 -12.64
C PHE A 199 -5.62 10.15 -13.87
N GLY A 200 -5.98 9.23 -14.77
CA GLY A 200 -6.74 9.55 -15.97
C GLY A 200 -5.91 10.28 -17.04
N THR A 201 -6.57 10.70 -18.11
CA THR A 201 -5.92 11.43 -19.21
C THR A 201 -5.39 12.78 -18.76
N ALA A 202 -4.36 13.28 -19.42
CA ALA A 202 -3.87 14.65 -19.23
C ALA A 202 -4.98 15.68 -19.54
N ASP A 203 -4.94 16.82 -18.81
CA ASP A 203 -5.82 17.97 -19.08
C ASP A 203 -5.41 18.71 -20.34
#